data_1d3129c10debcf8b03150632bf094e68
#
_entry.id   1d3129c10debcf8b03150632bf094e68
#
_cell.length_a   1.000
_cell.length_b   1.000
_cell.length_c   1.000
_cell.angle_alpha   90.00
_cell.angle_beta   90.00
_cell.angle_gamma   90.00
#
_symmetry.space_group_name_H-M   'P 1'
#
loop_
_entity.id
_entity.type
_entity.pdbx_description
1 polymer ?
#
loop_
_entity_poly.entity_id
_entity_poly.type
_entity_poly.pdbx_seq_one_letter_code
_entity_poly.pdbx_strand_id
1 'polypeptide(L)'
;MKEIDARGLACPGPVLQTKAALQEKNPQNVRIVVDNTASQQNVQRFLESQGFQTTLDQNGADYLVMGTCNAGPAMQPRLSEKNKSGEKKIMVICATDRMGFGDDDLGRKLMVNFLRTLKEMGNELWCLVFVNNGVKLTIDGSEVIEDLKNYEKEGIKILVCGTCLNHFNLLERKQAGETTNMLDIVTAMQLADKVISI
;
A
#
# COMPACT_ATOMS: atom_id res chain seq x y z
N MET A 1 8.45 -23.54 13.50
CA MET A 1 8.25 -22.11 13.32
C MET A 1 9.48 -21.52 12.64
N LYS A 2 9.34 -20.78 11.55
CA LYS A 2 10.44 -20.09 10.88
C LYS A 2 10.51 -18.66 11.45
N GLU A 3 11.68 -18.31 12.00
CA GLU A 3 11.94 -16.95 12.49
C GLU A 3 12.77 -16.17 11.46
N ILE A 4 12.44 -14.90 11.25
CA ILE A 4 13.06 -13.99 10.28
C ILE A 4 13.34 -12.67 11.02
N ASP A 5 14.62 -12.32 11.13
CA ASP A 5 15.03 -10.99 11.62
C ASP A 5 15.17 -10.04 10.43
N ALA A 6 14.23 -9.10 10.34
CA ALA A 6 14.17 -8.11 9.27
C ALA A 6 14.37 -6.67 9.78
N ARG A 7 14.95 -6.53 10.97
CA ARG A 7 15.31 -5.22 11.55
C ARG A 7 16.42 -4.56 10.72
N GLY A 8 16.43 -3.23 10.69
CA GLY A 8 17.41 -2.45 9.95
C GLY A 8 17.26 -2.50 8.43
N LEU A 9 16.28 -3.24 7.90
CA LEU A 9 16.05 -3.31 6.48
C LEU A 9 15.16 -2.17 5.99
N ALA A 10 15.63 -1.48 4.96
CA ALA A 10 14.80 -0.49 4.26
C ALA A 10 13.69 -1.19 3.44
N CYS A 11 12.54 -0.50 3.28
CA CYS A 11 11.46 -0.96 2.39
C CYS A 11 11.99 -1.17 0.96
N PRO A 12 11.63 -2.29 0.29
CA PRO A 12 10.72 -3.35 0.69
C PRO A 12 11.40 -4.57 1.36
N GLY A 13 12.63 -4.40 1.89
CA GLY A 13 13.47 -5.48 2.43
C GLY A 13 12.74 -6.48 3.34
N PRO A 14 12.02 -6.04 4.41
CA PRO A 14 11.30 -6.96 5.30
C PRO A 14 10.28 -7.84 4.57
N VAL A 15 9.52 -7.27 3.63
CA VAL A 15 8.53 -8.02 2.83
C VAL A 15 9.20 -9.01 1.88
N LEU A 16 10.29 -8.59 1.19
CA LEU A 16 11.03 -9.46 0.28
C LEU A 16 11.67 -10.64 1.01
N GLN A 17 12.25 -10.40 2.20
CA GLN A 17 12.86 -11.46 3.01
C GLN A 17 11.78 -12.44 3.52
N THR A 18 10.62 -11.92 3.94
CA THR A 18 9.47 -12.76 4.30
C THR A 18 9.01 -13.59 3.10
N LYS A 19 8.85 -12.99 1.92
CA LYS A 19 8.50 -13.69 0.67
C LYS A 19 9.47 -14.81 0.34
N ALA A 20 10.77 -14.55 0.37
CA ALA A 20 11.81 -15.57 0.11
C ALA A 20 11.71 -16.74 1.09
N ALA A 21 11.54 -16.47 2.39
CA ALA A 21 11.42 -17.50 3.41
C ALA A 21 10.15 -18.38 3.25
N LEU A 22 9.04 -17.81 2.78
CA LEU A 22 7.83 -18.58 2.46
C LEU A 22 8.06 -19.50 1.24
N GLN A 23 8.78 -19.02 0.22
CA GLN A 23 9.05 -19.77 -1.00
C GLN A 23 9.99 -20.95 -0.77
N GLU A 24 11.02 -20.79 0.11
CA GLU A 24 12.02 -21.85 0.35
C GLU A 24 11.48 -23.09 1.07
N LYS A 25 10.61 -22.90 2.09
CA LYS A 25 10.25 -23.97 3.04
C LYS A 25 8.75 -24.15 3.23
N ASN A 26 7.92 -23.34 2.59
CA ASN A 26 6.47 -23.37 2.74
C ASN A 26 6.00 -23.53 4.22
N PRO A 27 6.50 -22.70 5.16
CA PRO A 27 6.28 -22.91 6.57
C PRO A 27 4.83 -22.58 6.96
N GLN A 28 4.21 -23.43 7.80
CA GLN A 28 2.87 -23.16 8.33
C GLN A 28 2.87 -22.07 9.41
N ASN A 29 3.99 -21.86 10.09
CA ASN A 29 4.13 -20.87 11.14
C ASN A 29 5.40 -20.05 10.91
N VAL A 30 5.25 -18.72 10.89
CA VAL A 30 6.34 -17.75 10.71
C VAL A 30 6.31 -16.71 11.82
N ARG A 31 7.49 -16.20 12.17
CA ARG A 31 7.68 -15.08 13.09
C ARG A 31 8.66 -14.11 12.46
N ILE A 32 8.24 -12.88 12.25
CA ILE A 32 9.05 -11.84 11.64
C ILE A 32 9.27 -10.73 12.66
N VAL A 33 10.53 -10.34 12.87
CA VAL A 33 10.92 -9.24 13.74
C VAL A 33 11.26 -8.03 12.90
N VAL A 34 10.63 -6.90 13.17
CA VAL A 34 10.88 -5.61 12.51
C VAL A 34 10.96 -4.48 13.55
N ASP A 35 11.61 -3.39 13.21
CA ASP A 35 11.96 -2.29 14.12
C ASP A 35 11.16 -1.00 13.91
N ASN A 36 10.11 -1.04 13.05
CA ASN A 36 9.27 0.12 12.83
C ASN A 36 7.86 -0.27 12.39
N THR A 37 6.90 0.61 12.68
CA THR A 37 5.46 0.40 12.43
C THR A 37 5.15 0.21 10.94
N ALA A 38 5.82 0.93 10.04
CA ALA A 38 5.57 0.78 8.61
C ALA A 38 5.96 -0.61 8.10
N SER A 39 7.11 -1.14 8.54
CA SER A 39 7.55 -2.51 8.23
C SER A 39 6.60 -3.54 8.83
N GLN A 40 6.15 -3.33 10.07
CA GLN A 40 5.18 -4.20 10.74
C GLN A 40 3.87 -4.31 9.94
N GLN A 41 3.25 -3.18 9.60
CA GLN A 41 2.00 -3.15 8.82
C GLN A 41 2.17 -3.82 7.45
N ASN A 42 3.28 -3.55 6.77
CA ASN A 42 3.56 -4.12 5.45
C ASN A 42 3.77 -5.64 5.49
N VAL A 43 4.52 -6.15 6.48
CA VAL A 43 4.74 -7.60 6.67
C VAL A 43 3.44 -8.29 7.06
N GLN A 44 2.67 -7.71 7.98
CA GLN A 44 1.37 -8.24 8.39
C GLN A 44 0.44 -8.38 7.20
N ARG A 45 0.23 -7.30 6.44
CA ARG A 45 -0.62 -7.30 5.26
C ARG A 45 -0.13 -8.29 4.19
N PHE A 46 1.19 -8.39 3.99
CA PHE A 46 1.75 -9.36 3.06
C PHE A 46 1.41 -10.80 3.50
N LEU A 47 1.60 -11.16 4.77
CA LEU A 47 1.23 -12.48 5.28
C LEU A 47 -0.26 -12.77 5.12
N GLU A 48 -1.12 -11.80 5.42
CA GLU A 48 -2.58 -11.93 5.24
C GLU A 48 -2.95 -12.17 3.77
N SER A 49 -2.28 -11.47 2.84
CA SER A 49 -2.46 -11.69 1.40
C SER A 49 -2.04 -13.09 0.94
N GLN A 50 -1.12 -13.73 1.67
CA GLN A 50 -0.70 -15.12 1.44
C GLN A 50 -1.56 -16.16 2.19
N GLY A 51 -2.64 -15.72 2.86
CA GLY A 51 -3.58 -16.61 3.55
C GLY A 51 -3.18 -16.98 4.98
N PHE A 52 -2.21 -16.27 5.57
CA PHE A 52 -1.89 -16.42 6.99
C PHE A 52 -2.85 -15.63 7.87
N GLN A 53 -3.21 -16.21 9.01
CA GLN A 53 -3.78 -15.46 10.13
C GLN A 53 -2.62 -14.83 10.90
N THR A 54 -2.67 -13.52 11.14
CA THR A 54 -1.59 -12.78 11.79
C THR A 54 -1.94 -12.38 13.21
N THR A 55 -0.93 -12.40 14.08
CA THR A 55 -0.98 -11.79 15.41
C THR A 55 0.26 -10.90 15.56
N LEU A 56 0.08 -9.80 16.30
CA LEU A 56 1.13 -8.83 16.56
C LEU A 56 1.48 -8.85 18.04
N ASP A 57 2.77 -8.87 18.34
CA ASP A 57 3.32 -8.64 19.67
C ASP A 57 4.41 -7.56 19.59
N GLN A 58 4.69 -6.90 20.71
CA GLN A 58 5.70 -5.85 20.78
C GLN A 58 6.64 -6.10 21.95
N ASN A 59 7.94 -6.08 21.67
CA ASN A 59 8.97 -6.23 22.67
C ASN A 59 9.92 -5.02 22.60
N GLY A 60 9.67 -4.03 23.48
CA GLY A 60 10.39 -2.77 23.45
C GLY A 60 10.11 -1.98 22.18
N ALA A 61 11.17 -1.70 21.40
CA ALA A 61 11.06 -1.00 20.11
C ALA A 61 10.76 -1.95 18.94
N ASP A 62 10.85 -3.26 19.13
CA ASP A 62 10.68 -4.26 18.08
C ASP A 62 9.25 -4.76 18.02
N TYR A 63 8.75 -4.96 16.81
CA TYR A 63 7.46 -5.58 16.52
C TYR A 63 7.66 -7.02 16.06
N LEU A 64 6.86 -7.94 16.61
CA LEU A 64 6.88 -9.35 16.27
C LEU A 64 5.58 -9.70 15.54
N VAL A 65 5.68 -9.87 14.23
CA VAL A 65 4.56 -10.31 13.41
C VAL A 65 4.59 -11.83 13.31
N MET A 66 3.60 -12.49 13.89
CA MET A 66 3.44 -13.95 13.80
C MET A 66 2.36 -14.28 12.80
N GLY A 67 2.63 -15.23 11.92
CA GLY A 67 1.68 -15.73 10.93
C GLY A 67 1.49 -17.23 11.06
N THR A 68 0.23 -17.69 11.07
CA THR A 68 -0.16 -19.11 11.09
C THR A 68 -1.05 -19.41 9.89
N CYS A 69 -0.72 -20.45 9.12
CA CYS A 69 -1.52 -20.91 8.00
C CYS A 69 -1.85 -22.40 8.18
N ASN A 70 -3.15 -22.72 8.30
CA ASN A 70 -3.65 -24.10 8.47
C ASN A 70 -3.76 -24.88 7.14
N ALA A 71 -3.88 -24.18 6.02
CA ALA A 71 -3.75 -24.72 4.67
C ALA A 71 -2.48 -24.15 4.09
N GLY A 72 -1.57 -24.97 3.52
CA GLY A 72 -0.30 -24.46 2.99
C GLY A 72 -0.47 -23.16 2.22
N PRO A 73 0.50 -22.21 2.27
CA PRO A 73 0.34 -20.88 1.71
C PRO A 73 -0.10 -20.98 0.26
N ALA A 74 -1.25 -20.38 -0.04
CA ALA A 74 -1.68 -20.22 -1.42
C ALA A 74 -0.69 -19.25 -2.07
N MET A 75 0.29 -19.78 -2.82
CA MET A 75 1.30 -19.03 -3.56
C MET A 75 0.70 -18.26 -4.75
N GLN A 76 -0.40 -17.53 -4.51
CA GLN A 76 -0.92 -16.58 -5.49
C GLN A 76 -1.23 -15.28 -4.77
N PRO A 77 -0.63 -14.14 -5.18
CA PRO A 77 -1.15 -12.86 -4.77
C PRO A 77 -2.64 -12.83 -5.16
N ARG A 78 -3.54 -12.65 -4.20
CA ARG A 78 -4.95 -12.38 -4.47
C ARG A 78 -5.13 -10.97 -5.05
N LEU A 79 -4.37 -10.67 -6.10
CA LEU A 79 -4.59 -9.54 -7.00
C LEU A 79 -5.19 -10.03 -8.32
N SER A 80 -5.62 -11.32 -8.39
CA SER A 80 -6.30 -11.88 -9.56
C SER A 80 -7.81 -11.77 -9.42
N GLU A 81 -8.35 -10.57 -9.33
CA GLU A 81 -9.66 -10.36 -9.92
C GLU A 81 -9.44 -10.22 -11.43
N LYS A 82 -9.53 -11.32 -12.15
CA LYS A 82 -9.77 -11.28 -13.60
C LYS A 82 -11.08 -10.52 -13.78
N ASN A 83 -10.99 -9.29 -14.27
CA ASN A 83 -12.16 -8.56 -14.73
C ASN A 83 -12.94 -9.45 -15.71
N LYS A 84 -14.16 -9.79 -15.35
CA LYS A 84 -15.13 -10.47 -16.21
C LYS A 84 -15.73 -9.50 -17.26
N SER A 85 -15.42 -8.21 -17.17
CA SER A 85 -15.75 -7.16 -18.13
C SER A 85 -14.43 -6.70 -18.77
N GLY A 86 -14.38 -6.53 -20.08
CA GLY A 86 -13.20 -6.03 -20.80
C GLY A 86 -12.85 -4.56 -20.51
N GLU A 87 -13.09 -4.10 -19.29
CA GLU A 87 -12.80 -2.76 -18.79
C GLU A 87 -11.31 -2.62 -18.49
N LYS A 88 -10.74 -1.50 -18.92
CA LYS A 88 -9.33 -1.18 -18.69
C LYS A 88 -9.08 -0.86 -17.22
N LYS A 89 -7.94 -1.30 -16.69
CA LYS A 89 -7.45 -0.96 -15.36
C LYS A 89 -6.50 0.23 -15.45
N ILE A 90 -7.00 1.41 -15.12
CA ILE A 90 -6.18 2.62 -15.06
C ILE A 90 -5.71 2.84 -13.63
N MET A 91 -4.41 2.97 -13.46
CA MET A 91 -3.75 3.31 -12.20
C MET A 91 -3.24 4.74 -12.26
N VAL A 92 -3.51 5.53 -11.23
CA VAL A 92 -2.99 6.89 -11.08
C VAL A 92 -2.03 6.95 -9.91
N ILE A 93 -0.81 7.43 -10.15
CA ILE A 93 0.23 7.63 -9.13
C ILE A 93 0.38 9.12 -8.87
N CYS A 94 0.10 9.54 -7.64
CA CYS A 94 0.32 10.90 -7.15
C CYS A 94 1.62 10.93 -6.34
N ALA A 95 2.69 11.43 -6.94
CA ALA A 95 4.00 11.53 -6.29
C ALA A 95 4.20 12.87 -5.55
N THR A 96 3.29 13.81 -5.70
CA THR A 96 3.35 15.14 -5.13
C THR A 96 1.96 15.55 -4.60
N ASP A 97 1.92 16.56 -3.73
CA ASP A 97 0.70 17.18 -3.20
C ASP A 97 0.20 18.34 -4.11
N ARG A 98 0.85 18.55 -5.24
CA ARG A 98 0.55 19.62 -6.20
C ARG A 98 0.77 19.12 -7.64
N MET A 99 0.12 19.72 -8.61
CA MET A 99 0.28 19.40 -10.01
C MET A 99 1.19 20.43 -10.70
N GLY A 100 2.27 19.92 -11.31
CA GLY A 100 3.24 20.75 -12.05
C GLY A 100 4.25 21.49 -11.16
N PHE A 101 5.14 22.21 -11.84
CA PHE A 101 6.16 23.07 -11.22
C PHE A 101 5.85 24.53 -11.55
N GLY A 102 6.06 25.43 -10.60
CA GLY A 102 5.77 26.85 -10.74
C GLY A 102 5.15 27.41 -9.47
N ASP A 103 3.93 27.91 -9.55
CA ASP A 103 3.22 28.42 -8.40
C ASP A 103 2.61 27.27 -7.57
N ASP A 104 3.02 27.19 -6.29
CA ASP A 104 2.64 26.10 -5.40
C ASP A 104 1.15 26.11 -5.03
N ASP A 105 0.56 27.31 -4.88
CA ASP A 105 -0.85 27.45 -4.52
C ASP A 105 -1.75 27.06 -5.70
N LEU A 106 -1.38 27.46 -6.90
CA LEU A 106 -2.03 27.01 -8.12
C LEU A 106 -1.89 25.49 -8.28
N GLY A 107 -0.69 24.94 -8.07
CA GLY A 107 -0.42 23.52 -8.17
C GLY A 107 -1.28 22.69 -7.22
N ARG A 108 -1.49 23.15 -5.97
CA ARG A 108 -2.41 22.49 -5.00
C ARG A 108 -3.86 22.52 -5.47
N LYS A 109 -4.34 23.68 -5.93
CA LYS A 109 -5.70 23.80 -6.48
C LYS A 109 -5.93 22.88 -7.67
N LEU A 110 -4.94 22.77 -8.56
CA LEU A 110 -4.99 21.87 -9.71
C LEU A 110 -5.05 20.40 -9.27
N MET A 111 -4.24 20.00 -8.27
CA MET A 111 -4.24 18.63 -7.73
C MET A 111 -5.59 18.28 -7.09
N VAL A 112 -6.17 19.17 -6.30
CA VAL A 112 -7.51 18.99 -5.72
C VAL A 112 -8.56 18.80 -6.81
N ASN A 113 -8.57 19.66 -7.83
CA ASN A 113 -9.50 19.55 -8.94
C ASN A 113 -9.29 18.27 -9.75
N PHE A 114 -8.04 17.89 -9.99
CA PHE A 114 -7.70 16.65 -10.67
C PHE A 114 -8.28 15.43 -9.93
N LEU A 115 -8.00 15.32 -8.63
CA LEU A 115 -8.50 14.19 -7.82
C LEU A 115 -10.03 14.14 -7.79
N ARG A 116 -10.71 15.28 -7.66
CA ARG A 116 -12.18 15.36 -7.71
C ARG A 116 -12.76 14.97 -9.07
N THR A 117 -12.00 15.17 -10.14
CA THR A 117 -12.46 14.89 -11.51
C THR A 117 -12.19 13.43 -11.93
N LEU A 118 -11.35 12.70 -11.22
CA LEU A 118 -11.02 11.29 -11.55
C LEU A 118 -12.26 10.37 -11.59
N LYS A 119 -13.33 10.70 -10.89
CA LYS A 119 -14.61 9.97 -10.94
C LYS A 119 -15.19 9.89 -12.38
N GLU A 120 -14.87 10.85 -13.25
CA GLU A 120 -15.31 10.86 -14.64
C GLU A 120 -14.65 9.73 -15.48
N MET A 121 -13.63 9.06 -14.94
CA MET A 121 -13.05 7.85 -15.55
C MET A 121 -13.94 6.60 -15.36
N GLY A 122 -14.94 6.71 -14.48
CA GLY A 122 -15.87 5.60 -14.19
C GLY A 122 -15.13 4.35 -13.73
N ASN A 123 -15.60 3.19 -14.22
CA ASN A 123 -15.07 1.87 -13.82
C ASN A 123 -13.64 1.61 -14.32
N GLU A 124 -13.10 2.44 -15.23
CA GLU A 124 -11.70 2.30 -15.65
C GLU A 124 -10.71 2.77 -14.58
N LEU A 125 -11.11 3.66 -13.66
CA LEU A 125 -10.26 4.04 -12.53
C LEU A 125 -10.18 2.88 -11.52
N TRP A 126 -9.07 2.15 -11.56
CA TRP A 126 -8.90 0.94 -10.78
C TRP A 126 -8.10 1.13 -9.48
N CYS A 127 -7.07 1.97 -9.53
CA CYS A 127 -6.17 2.13 -8.39
C CYS A 127 -5.59 3.54 -8.31
N LEU A 128 -5.57 4.13 -7.12
CA LEU A 128 -4.83 5.34 -6.77
C LEU A 128 -3.64 4.99 -5.89
N VAL A 129 -2.47 5.57 -6.18
CA VAL A 129 -1.25 5.34 -5.39
C VAL A 129 -0.67 6.67 -4.97
N PHE A 130 -0.40 6.81 -3.68
CA PHE A 130 0.19 8.01 -3.10
C PHE A 130 1.59 7.71 -2.58
N VAL A 131 2.60 8.40 -3.13
CA VAL A 131 4.00 8.29 -2.74
C VAL A 131 4.59 9.67 -2.50
N ASN A 132 5.75 9.74 -1.85
CA ASN A 132 6.44 10.99 -1.53
C ASN A 132 5.48 12.02 -0.92
N ASN A 133 5.46 13.28 -1.38
CA ASN A 133 4.55 14.31 -0.89
C ASN A 133 3.07 13.99 -1.15
N GLY A 134 2.76 13.14 -2.12
CA GLY A 134 1.40 12.69 -2.38
C GLY A 134 0.70 12.07 -1.17
N VAL A 135 1.44 11.44 -0.22
CA VAL A 135 0.84 10.87 1.00
C VAL A 135 0.15 11.92 1.87
N LYS A 136 0.51 13.21 1.72
CA LYS A 136 -0.14 14.33 2.44
C LYS A 136 -1.59 14.55 2.01
N LEU A 137 -1.99 14.03 0.86
CA LEU A 137 -3.37 14.09 0.37
C LEU A 137 -4.29 13.09 1.09
N THR A 138 -3.71 12.09 1.78
CA THR A 138 -4.44 10.99 2.42
C THR A 138 -4.59 11.14 3.94
N ILE A 139 -4.13 12.26 4.52
CA ILE A 139 -4.16 12.51 5.97
C ILE A 139 -5.31 13.41 6.38
N ASP A 140 -5.52 13.54 7.68
CA ASP A 140 -6.42 14.51 8.26
C ASP A 140 -6.09 15.94 7.81
N GLY A 141 -7.09 16.76 7.60
CA GLY A 141 -6.95 18.14 7.10
C GLY A 141 -6.73 18.26 5.58
N SER A 142 -6.64 17.17 4.85
CA SER A 142 -6.60 17.20 3.39
C SER A 142 -7.95 17.60 2.79
N GLU A 143 -7.96 18.53 1.84
CA GLU A 143 -9.17 18.99 1.15
C GLU A 143 -9.88 17.92 0.32
N VAL A 144 -9.19 16.81 0.00
CA VAL A 144 -9.70 15.71 -0.83
C VAL A 144 -9.99 14.45 -0.02
N ILE A 145 -9.91 14.50 1.31
CA ILE A 145 -10.03 13.29 2.13
C ILE A 145 -11.39 12.60 1.97
N GLU A 146 -12.46 13.37 1.89
CA GLU A 146 -13.81 12.80 1.70
C GLU A 146 -14.00 12.26 0.27
N ASP A 147 -13.37 12.88 -0.74
CA ASP A 147 -13.37 12.37 -2.10
C ASP A 147 -12.64 11.00 -2.15
N LEU A 148 -11.49 10.87 -1.47
CA LEU A 148 -10.74 9.61 -1.39
C LEU A 148 -11.52 8.52 -0.68
N LYS A 149 -12.17 8.82 0.45
CA LYS A 149 -13.05 7.86 1.15
C LYS A 149 -14.22 7.40 0.29
N ASN A 150 -14.76 8.28 -0.55
CA ASN A 150 -15.82 7.91 -1.48
C ASN A 150 -15.31 6.96 -2.56
N TYR A 151 -14.12 7.19 -3.11
CA TYR A 151 -13.47 6.25 -4.03
C TYR A 151 -13.27 4.86 -3.40
N GLU A 152 -12.87 4.77 -2.13
CA GLU A 152 -12.77 3.48 -1.43
C GLU A 152 -14.14 2.77 -1.32
N LYS A 153 -15.22 3.52 -1.01
CA LYS A 153 -16.58 2.97 -0.96
C LYS A 153 -17.07 2.47 -2.32
N GLU A 154 -16.63 3.10 -3.40
CA GLU A 154 -16.91 2.69 -4.79
C GLU A 154 -16.04 1.51 -5.25
N GLY A 155 -15.12 1.03 -4.39
CA GLY A 155 -14.28 -0.13 -4.67
C GLY A 155 -12.95 0.20 -5.36
N ILE A 156 -12.62 1.48 -5.51
CA ILE A 156 -11.32 1.91 -6.04
C ILE A 156 -10.25 1.65 -5.00
N LYS A 157 -9.20 0.92 -5.38
CA LYS A 157 -8.09 0.61 -4.49
C LYS A 157 -7.21 1.84 -4.27
N ILE A 158 -6.96 2.19 -3.01
CA ILE A 158 -6.08 3.30 -2.64
C ILE A 158 -4.88 2.76 -1.87
N LEU A 159 -3.67 2.96 -2.41
CA LEU A 159 -2.41 2.52 -1.83
C LEU A 159 -1.59 3.74 -1.38
N VAL A 160 -1.15 3.74 -0.13
CA VAL A 160 -0.37 4.84 0.47
C VAL A 160 0.98 4.32 0.96
N CYS A 161 2.07 4.87 0.45
CA CYS A 161 3.42 4.42 0.75
C CYS A 161 3.77 4.56 2.23
N GLY A 162 3.95 3.42 2.92
CA GLY A 162 4.29 3.39 4.34
C GLY A 162 5.62 4.04 4.66
N THR A 163 6.65 3.85 3.81
CA THR A 163 7.94 4.52 3.97
C THR A 163 7.80 6.05 3.93
N CYS A 164 6.95 6.57 3.02
CA CYS A 164 6.72 8.01 2.90
C CYS A 164 5.95 8.55 4.11
N LEU A 165 4.90 7.85 4.55
CA LEU A 165 4.16 8.20 5.77
C LEU A 165 5.09 8.24 6.98
N ASN A 166 5.95 7.24 7.14
CA ASN A 166 6.91 7.18 8.24
C ASN A 166 7.94 8.33 8.17
N HIS A 167 8.49 8.61 6.97
CA HIS A 167 9.45 9.70 6.76
C HIS A 167 8.90 11.07 7.17
N PHE A 168 7.61 11.32 6.90
CA PHE A 168 6.95 12.58 7.27
C PHE A 168 6.26 12.55 8.65
N ASN A 169 6.37 11.46 9.42
CA ASN A 169 5.67 11.24 10.70
C ASN A 169 4.14 11.36 10.57
N LEU A 170 3.56 10.79 9.50
CA LEU A 170 2.14 10.91 9.14
C LEU A 170 1.35 9.59 9.27
N LEU A 171 1.96 8.51 9.76
CA LEU A 171 1.30 7.19 9.87
C LEU A 171 -0.02 7.26 10.64
N GLU A 172 0.00 7.89 11.81
CA GLU A 172 -1.17 8.02 12.69
C GLU A 172 -2.22 9.02 12.17
N ARG A 173 -1.84 9.87 11.23
CA ARG A 173 -2.70 10.88 10.62
C ARG A 173 -3.39 10.42 9.34
N LYS A 174 -3.03 9.24 8.82
CA LYS A 174 -3.64 8.68 7.62
C LYS A 174 -5.13 8.40 7.83
N GLN A 175 -5.99 8.91 6.94
CA GLN A 175 -7.44 8.79 7.00
C GLN A 175 -8.04 8.00 5.83
N ALA A 176 -7.31 7.82 4.73
CA ALA A 176 -7.74 7.07 3.56
C ALA A 176 -6.61 6.18 3.03
N GLY A 177 -6.98 5.10 2.37
CA GLY A 177 -6.07 4.16 1.71
C GLY A 177 -5.41 3.14 2.63
N GLU A 178 -4.90 2.09 2.02
CA GLU A 178 -4.11 1.04 2.68
C GLU A 178 -2.64 1.43 2.70
N THR A 179 -1.98 1.27 3.86
CA THR A 179 -0.52 1.43 3.95
C THR A 179 0.15 0.36 3.10
N THR A 180 1.03 0.75 2.19
CA THR A 180 1.64 -0.14 1.19
C THR A 180 3.17 -0.06 1.19
N ASN A 181 3.79 -0.97 0.46
CA ASN A 181 5.22 -1.03 0.21
C ASN A 181 5.52 -0.98 -1.30
N MET A 182 6.80 -0.84 -1.66
CA MET A 182 7.20 -0.71 -3.06
C MET A 182 6.92 -1.98 -3.88
N LEU A 183 6.96 -3.17 -3.29
CA LEU A 183 6.63 -4.41 -3.99
C LEU A 183 5.16 -4.42 -4.45
N ASP A 184 4.24 -4.00 -3.59
CA ASP A 184 2.81 -3.94 -3.94
C ASP A 184 2.55 -2.88 -5.01
N ILE A 185 3.24 -1.72 -4.93
CA ILE A 185 3.13 -0.67 -5.94
C ILE A 185 3.59 -1.20 -7.31
N VAL A 186 4.77 -1.82 -7.37
CA VAL A 186 5.29 -2.41 -8.63
C VAL A 186 4.38 -3.51 -9.15
N THR A 187 3.85 -4.36 -8.27
CA THR A 187 2.88 -5.39 -8.66
C THR A 187 1.60 -4.78 -9.22
N ALA A 188 1.07 -3.72 -8.60
CA ALA A 188 -0.09 -3.02 -9.11
C ALA A 188 0.19 -2.36 -10.48
N MET A 189 1.39 -1.77 -10.68
CA MET A 189 1.80 -1.24 -11.99
C MET A 189 1.82 -2.33 -13.08
N GLN A 190 2.26 -3.54 -12.76
CA GLN A 190 2.28 -4.67 -13.72
C GLN A 190 0.88 -5.18 -14.07
N LEU A 191 -0.10 -5.00 -13.18
CA LEU A 191 -1.49 -5.43 -13.37
C LEU A 191 -2.36 -4.36 -14.06
N ALA A 192 -1.89 -3.12 -14.10
CA ALA A 192 -2.60 -2.02 -14.74
C ALA A 192 -2.41 -2.07 -16.26
N ASP A 193 -3.49 -1.79 -17.02
CA ASP A 193 -3.42 -1.62 -18.47
C ASP A 193 -2.81 -0.25 -18.85
N LYS A 194 -2.97 0.74 -17.94
CA LYS A 194 -2.41 2.08 -18.10
C LYS A 194 -2.01 2.65 -16.74
N VAL A 195 -0.82 3.26 -16.67
CA VAL A 195 -0.35 4.00 -15.51
C VAL A 195 -0.22 5.48 -15.88
N ILE A 196 -0.84 6.34 -15.07
CA ILE A 196 -0.73 7.80 -15.15
C ILE A 196 0.04 8.26 -13.91
N SER A 197 1.13 8.99 -14.09
CA SER A 197 1.92 9.57 -12.99
C SER A 197 1.81 11.10 -13.00
N ILE A 198 1.52 11.67 -11.83
CA ILE A 198 1.40 13.12 -11.59
C ILE A 198 2.42 13.54 -10.54
#